data_0db220c2b67c125b756bf1ee77122c48
#
_entry.id   0db220c2b67c125b756bf1ee77122c48
#
_cell.length_a   1.000
_cell.length_b   1.000
_cell.length_c   1.000
_cell.angle_alpha   90.00
_cell.angle_beta   90.00
_cell.angle_gamma   90.00
#
_symmetry.space_group_name_H-M   'P 1'
#
loop_
_entity.id
_entity.type
_entity.pdbx_description
1 polymer ?
#
loop_
_entity_poly.entity_id
_entity_poly.type
_entity_poly.pdbx_seq_one_letter_code
_entity_poly.pdbx_strand_id
1 'polypeptide(L)'
;MKPIMIISTYPNRKSVSAVAHQVVKEKLAACVNITKISSIYSWQGKIENSSEFIAIFKTTYKNKKLLKQKINETHPYKVPEIAEINVSSLNKSYLKWLTDSTI
;
A
#
# COMPACT_ATOMS: atom_id res chain seq x y z
N MET A 1 2.31 18.94 6.27
CA MET A 1 2.03 17.88 5.31
C MET A 1 1.24 16.76 6.00
N LYS A 2 0.20 16.27 5.36
CA LYS A 2 -0.70 15.30 5.99
C LYS A 2 -0.28 13.86 5.64
N PRO A 3 0.04 13.02 6.63
CA PRO A 3 0.43 11.63 6.34
C PRO A 3 -0.79 10.76 6.02
N ILE A 4 -0.58 9.79 5.13
CA ILE A 4 -1.60 8.87 4.66
C ILE A 4 -0.97 7.46 4.60
N MET A 5 -1.74 6.46 4.95
CA MET A 5 -1.39 5.08 4.67
C MET A 5 -2.37 4.50 3.65
N ILE A 6 -1.86 3.70 2.73
CA ILE A 6 -2.69 2.96 1.77
C ILE A 6 -2.41 1.48 1.98
N ILE A 7 -3.46 0.70 2.10
CA ILE A 7 -3.37 -0.74 2.30
C ILE A 7 -3.87 -1.45 1.06
N SER A 8 -3.12 -2.48 0.64
CA SER A 8 -3.51 -3.38 -0.44
C SER A 8 -2.99 -4.77 -0.14
N THR A 9 -3.63 -5.80 -0.69
CA THR A 9 -3.20 -7.18 -0.54
C THR A 9 -2.84 -7.77 -1.89
N TYR A 10 -1.88 -8.70 -1.88
CA TYR A 10 -1.27 -9.25 -3.09
C TYR A 10 -1.18 -10.76 -2.99
N PRO A 11 -1.21 -11.49 -4.14
CA PRO A 11 -1.19 -12.95 -4.11
C PRO A 11 0.18 -13.55 -3.80
N ASN A 12 1.27 -12.83 -4.07
CA ASN A 12 2.61 -13.39 -3.92
C ASN A 12 3.64 -12.29 -3.63
N ARG A 13 4.81 -12.74 -3.16
CA ARG A 13 5.90 -11.83 -2.82
C ARG A 13 6.43 -11.07 -4.03
N LYS A 14 6.51 -11.74 -5.18
CA LYS A 14 7.05 -11.13 -6.40
C LYS A 14 6.27 -9.89 -6.80
N SER A 15 4.95 -9.97 -6.83
CA SER A 15 4.10 -8.85 -7.25
C SER A 15 4.15 -7.69 -6.25
N VAL A 16 4.09 -7.98 -4.95
CA VAL A 16 4.11 -6.93 -3.93
C VAL A 16 5.47 -6.26 -3.85
N SER A 17 6.56 -7.03 -3.96
CA SER A 17 7.91 -6.47 -3.95
C SER A 17 8.18 -5.57 -5.15
N ALA A 18 7.68 -5.97 -6.31
CA ALA A 18 7.88 -5.18 -7.54
C ALA A 18 7.25 -3.79 -7.42
N VAL A 19 5.99 -3.71 -7.00
CA VAL A 19 5.32 -2.41 -6.86
C VAL A 19 5.93 -1.61 -5.71
N ALA A 20 6.30 -2.27 -4.61
CA ALA A 20 6.93 -1.58 -3.47
C ALA A 20 8.23 -0.89 -3.86
N HIS A 21 9.11 -1.59 -4.57
CA HIS A 21 10.36 -1.00 -5.05
C HIS A 21 10.11 0.15 -6.02
N GLN A 22 9.15 -0.02 -6.92
CA GLN A 22 8.84 0.99 -7.92
C GLN A 22 8.34 2.29 -7.29
N VAL A 23 7.36 2.21 -6.38
CA VAL A 23 6.78 3.42 -5.80
C VAL A 23 7.72 4.14 -4.85
N VAL A 24 8.61 3.42 -4.19
CA VAL A 24 9.66 4.05 -3.36
C VAL A 24 10.70 4.72 -4.25
N LYS A 25 11.12 4.07 -5.31
CA LYS A 25 12.06 4.65 -6.28
C LYS A 25 11.50 5.92 -6.92
N GLU A 26 10.22 5.92 -7.25
CA GLU A 26 9.54 7.06 -7.86
C GLU A 26 9.13 8.13 -6.83
N LYS A 27 9.39 7.88 -5.55
CA LYS A 27 9.07 8.79 -4.44
C LYS A 27 7.58 9.06 -4.28
N LEU A 28 6.74 8.12 -4.70
CA LEU A 28 5.31 8.16 -4.46
C LEU A 28 4.96 7.64 -3.06
N ALA A 29 5.82 6.81 -2.49
CA ALA A 29 5.74 6.36 -1.12
C ALA A 29 7.12 6.43 -0.49
N ALA A 30 7.18 6.78 0.79
CA ALA A 30 8.44 6.83 1.53
C ALA A 30 8.87 5.45 2.00
N CYS A 31 7.89 4.59 2.27
CA CYS A 31 8.13 3.27 2.85
C CYS A 31 6.96 2.37 2.50
N VAL A 32 7.24 1.08 2.29
CA VAL A 32 6.21 0.06 2.14
C VAL A 32 6.55 -1.07 3.10
N ASN A 33 5.65 -1.33 4.06
CA ASN A 33 5.78 -2.48 4.95
C ASN A 33 5.03 -3.65 4.34
N ILE A 34 5.63 -4.82 4.36
CA ILE A 34 5.08 -6.03 3.74
C ILE A 34 5.12 -7.17 4.75
N THR A 35 4.02 -7.89 4.87
CA THR A 35 3.99 -9.13 5.66
C THR A 35 3.04 -10.14 5.04
N LYS A 36 3.33 -11.42 5.27
CA LYS A 36 2.47 -12.51 4.85
C LYS A 36 1.31 -12.63 5.84
N ILE A 37 0.10 -12.81 5.30
CA ILE A 37 -1.13 -12.94 6.08
C ILE A 37 -1.96 -14.12 5.59
N SER A 38 -2.89 -14.53 6.43
CA SER A 38 -3.95 -15.48 6.10
C SER A 38 -5.25 -14.71 5.95
N SER A 39 -5.93 -14.89 4.83
CA SER A 39 -7.19 -14.16 4.55
C SER A 39 -8.35 -15.14 4.41
N ILE A 40 -9.45 -14.83 5.06
CA ILE A 40 -10.69 -15.61 4.99
C ILE A 40 -11.77 -14.67 4.49
N TYR A 41 -12.42 -15.01 3.38
CA TYR A 41 -13.38 -14.12 2.75
C TYR A 41 -14.39 -14.92 1.93
N SER A 42 -15.51 -14.27 1.60
CA SER A 42 -16.54 -14.84 0.73
C SER A 42 -16.27 -14.45 -0.71
N TRP A 43 -16.26 -15.44 -1.58
CA TRP A 43 -16.06 -15.22 -3.02
C TRP A 43 -16.94 -16.19 -3.80
N GLN A 44 -17.81 -15.64 -4.65
CA GLN A 44 -18.71 -16.41 -5.50
C GLN A 44 -19.53 -17.46 -4.70
N GLY A 45 -20.05 -17.05 -3.56
CA GLY A 45 -20.88 -17.89 -2.71
C GLY A 45 -20.14 -18.90 -1.84
N LYS A 46 -18.80 -18.86 -1.85
CA LYS A 46 -17.97 -19.78 -1.07
C LYS A 46 -17.08 -19.03 -0.10
N ILE A 47 -16.73 -19.68 1.00
CA ILE A 47 -15.74 -19.17 1.94
C ILE A 47 -14.37 -19.63 1.47
N GLU A 48 -13.53 -18.67 1.11
CA GLU A 48 -12.16 -18.91 0.69
C GLU A 48 -11.19 -18.64 1.84
N ASN A 49 -10.10 -19.41 1.87
CA ASN A 49 -9.02 -19.24 2.83
C ASN A 49 -7.71 -19.29 2.05
N SER A 50 -7.00 -18.16 1.99
CA SER A 50 -5.80 -18.07 1.17
C SER A 50 -4.68 -17.32 1.88
N SER A 51 -3.45 -17.63 1.50
CA SER A 51 -2.29 -16.84 1.90
C SER A 51 -2.17 -15.65 0.98
N GLU A 52 -1.94 -14.47 1.58
CA GLU A 52 -1.72 -13.24 0.85
C GLU A 52 -0.55 -12.48 1.47
N PHE A 53 -0.17 -11.38 0.83
CA PHE A 53 0.79 -10.43 1.37
C PHE A 53 0.07 -9.10 1.50
N ILE A 54 0.11 -8.50 2.69
CA ILE A 54 -0.40 -7.15 2.89
C ILE A 54 0.74 -6.16 2.70
N ALA A 55 0.46 -5.09 1.98
CA ALA A 55 1.36 -3.96 1.84
C ALA A 55 0.75 -2.73 2.47
N ILE A 56 1.53 -2.05 3.31
CA ILE A 56 1.16 -0.77 3.89
C ILE A 56 2.07 0.27 3.29
N PHE A 57 1.51 1.09 2.39
CA PHE A 57 2.22 2.16 1.70
C PHE A 57 2.11 3.43 2.53
N LYS A 58 3.24 4.01 2.92
CA LYS A 58 3.27 5.23 3.72
C LYS A 58 3.63 6.42 2.85
N THR A 59 2.73 7.39 2.77
CA THR A 59 2.88 8.53 1.89
C THR A 59 2.22 9.77 2.49
N THR A 60 2.09 10.83 1.68
CA THR A 60 1.42 12.06 2.07
C THR A 60 0.15 12.24 1.26
N TYR A 61 -0.74 13.10 1.75
CA TYR A 61 -1.96 13.45 1.07
C TYR A 61 -1.71 13.93 -0.37
N LYS A 62 -0.62 14.69 -0.57
CA LYS A 62 -0.22 15.21 -1.87
C LYS A 62 0.00 14.10 -2.92
N ASN A 63 0.54 12.96 -2.49
CA ASN A 63 0.95 11.89 -3.41
C ASN A 63 -0.07 10.74 -3.51
N LYS A 64 -1.13 10.76 -2.72
CA LYS A 64 -2.05 9.64 -2.61
C LYS A 64 -2.72 9.26 -3.93
N LYS A 65 -3.09 10.25 -4.73
CA LYS A 65 -3.78 9.99 -6.00
C LYS A 65 -2.90 9.24 -6.98
N LEU A 66 -1.67 9.72 -7.17
CA LEU A 66 -0.71 9.07 -8.05
C LEU A 66 -0.33 7.68 -7.55
N LEU A 67 -0.16 7.54 -6.23
CA LEU A 67 0.17 6.25 -5.64
C LEU A 67 -0.96 5.24 -5.85
N LYS A 68 -2.20 5.61 -5.57
CA LYS A 68 -3.35 4.72 -5.78
C LYS A 68 -3.49 4.33 -7.25
N GLN A 69 -3.22 5.26 -8.15
CA GLN A 69 -3.25 4.99 -9.58
C GLN A 69 -2.19 3.96 -9.98
N LYS A 70 -0.97 4.12 -9.48
CA LYS A 70 0.12 3.17 -9.74
C LYS A 70 -0.20 1.78 -9.19
N ILE A 71 -0.72 1.70 -7.98
CA ILE A 71 -1.13 0.44 -7.38
C ILE A 71 -2.20 -0.24 -8.25
N ASN A 72 -3.20 0.51 -8.67
CA ASN A 72 -4.27 -0.04 -9.49
C ASN A 72 -3.78 -0.54 -10.85
N GLU A 73 -2.91 0.21 -11.51
CA GLU A 73 -2.37 -0.15 -12.82
C GLU A 73 -1.51 -1.42 -12.81
N THR A 74 -0.81 -1.66 -11.71
CA THR A 74 0.15 -2.76 -11.60
C THR A 74 -0.38 -3.95 -10.82
N HIS A 75 -1.58 -3.84 -10.27
CA HIS A 75 -2.12 -4.88 -9.40
C HIS A 75 -2.50 -6.13 -10.18
N PRO A 76 -2.09 -7.34 -9.72
CA PRO A 76 -2.46 -8.57 -10.41
C PRO A 76 -3.92 -8.99 -10.22
N TYR A 77 -4.60 -8.48 -9.18
CA TYR A 77 -6.02 -8.79 -8.97
C TYR A 77 -6.90 -7.95 -9.88
N LYS A 78 -7.98 -8.56 -10.33
CA LYS A 78 -9.02 -7.87 -11.10
C LYS A 78 -9.77 -6.86 -10.24
N VAL A 79 -10.02 -7.21 -8.97
CA VAL A 79 -10.71 -6.36 -8.01
C VAL A 79 -9.81 -6.21 -6.78
N PRO A 80 -8.80 -5.32 -6.84
CA PRO A 80 -7.89 -5.14 -5.71
C PRO A 80 -8.50 -4.30 -4.61
N GLU A 81 -8.10 -4.57 -3.37
CA GLU A 81 -8.33 -3.64 -2.27
C GLU A 81 -7.31 -2.52 -2.36
N ILE A 82 -7.78 -1.27 -2.33
CA ILE A 82 -6.92 -0.09 -2.25
C ILE A 82 -7.58 0.83 -1.23
N ALA A 83 -7.21 0.65 0.03
CA ALA A 83 -7.84 1.35 1.14
C ALA A 83 -6.97 2.49 1.64
N GLU A 84 -7.55 3.67 1.68
CA GLU A 84 -6.88 4.88 2.18
C GLU A 84 -7.19 5.04 3.66
N ILE A 85 -6.14 5.21 4.47
CA ILE A 85 -6.28 5.40 5.91
C ILE A 85 -5.63 6.72 6.29
N ASN A 86 -6.40 7.59 6.93
CA ASN A 86 -5.90 8.85 7.46
C ASN A 86 -5.12 8.59 8.74
N VAL A 87 -3.95 9.19 8.84
CA VAL A 87 -3.13 9.12 10.06
C VAL A 87 -3.39 10.41 10.83
N SER A 88 -4.07 10.30 11.98
CA SER A 88 -4.46 11.47 12.76
C SER A 88 -3.28 12.15 13.44
N SER A 89 -2.23 11.41 13.76
CA SER A 89 -1.05 11.93 14.44
C SER A 89 0.18 11.13 14.06
N LEU A 90 1.30 11.82 13.90
CA LEU A 90 2.58 11.22 13.61
C LEU A 90 3.66 12.07 14.27
N ASN A 91 4.67 11.44 14.88
CA ASN A 91 5.75 12.18 15.50
C ASN A 91 6.50 13.02 14.48
N LYS A 92 7.00 14.18 14.92
CA LYS A 92 7.57 15.21 14.02
C LYS A 92 8.73 14.70 13.20
N SER A 93 9.65 13.95 13.80
CA SER A 93 10.85 13.49 13.10
C SER A 93 10.50 12.51 11.99
N TYR A 94 9.55 11.61 12.23
CA TYR A 94 9.12 10.65 11.21
C TYR A 94 8.34 11.35 10.10
N LEU A 95 7.47 12.31 10.45
CA LEU A 95 6.72 13.09 9.46
C LEU A 95 7.68 13.86 8.54
N LYS A 96 8.73 14.44 9.11
CA LYS A 96 9.75 15.14 8.31
C LYS A 96 10.43 14.17 7.34
N TRP A 97 10.83 13.00 7.83
CA TRP A 97 11.46 11.99 6.98
C TRP A 97 10.51 11.55 5.85
N LEU A 98 9.24 11.31 6.19
CA LEU A 98 8.20 10.91 5.24
C LEU A 98 8.04 11.95 4.13
N THR A 99 7.94 13.21 4.53
CA THR A 99 7.76 14.34 3.61
C THR A 99 8.99 14.52 2.72
N ASP A 100 10.20 14.44 3.30
CA ASP A 100 11.45 14.61 2.55
C ASP A 100 11.71 13.44 1.58
N SER A 101 11.10 12.27 1.84
CA SER A 101 11.31 11.06 1.04
C SER A 101 10.29 10.91 -0.10
N THR A 102 9.33 11.80 -0.21
CA THR A 102 8.29 11.79 -1.26
C THR A 102 8.33 13.08 -2.08
N ILE A 103 7.70 13.04 -3.24
CA ILE A 103 7.62 14.23 -4.10
C ILE A 103 6.49 15.16 -3.73
#